data_5cfc475261e61a135b444551c4e870a8
#
_entry.id   5cfc475261e61a135b444551c4e870a8
#
_cell.length_a   1.000
_cell.length_b   1.000
_cell.length_c   1.000
_cell.angle_alpha   90.00
_cell.angle_beta   90.00
_cell.angle_gamma   90.00
#
_symmetry.space_group_name_H-M   'P 1'
#
loop_
_entity.id
_entity.type
_entity.pdbx_description
1 polymer ?
#
loop_
_entity_poly.entity_id
_entity_poly.type
_entity_poly.pdbx_seq_one_letter_code
_entity_poly.pdbx_strand_id
1 'polypeptide(L)'
;MAPKKRPETQKTSEIVLRPRNKRSRSPLELEPEAKKLCAKGSGPSRRCDSDCLWVGLAGPQILPPCRSIVRTLHQHKLGRASWPSVQQGLQQSFLHTLDSYRILQKAAPFDRRATSLAWHPTHPSTVAVGSKGGDIMLWNFGIKDKPTFIKGIGAGGSITGLKFNPLNTNQFYASSMEGTTRLQDFKGNILRVFASSDTINIWFCSLDVSASSRMVVTGDNVGNVILLNMDGKELWNLRMHKKEVTHVALNPCCDWFLATASVDQTVKIWDLRQVRGKASFLYSLPHRHPVNAACFSPDGARLLTTDQKSEIRVYSASQWDCPLGLIPHPHRHFQHLTPIKAAWHPRYNLIVVGRYPDPNFKSCTPYELRTIDVFDGNSGKMMCQLYDPESSGISSLNEFNPMGDTLASAMGYHILIWSQEEARTRK
;
A
#
# COMPACT_ATOMS: atom_id res chain seq x y z
N MET A 1 -61.97 -46.92 -13.65
CA MET A 1 -60.71 -47.56 -13.19
C MET A 1 -59.82 -46.49 -12.64
N ALA A 2 -59.60 -46.47 -11.33
CA ALA A 2 -58.84 -45.43 -10.63
C ALA A 2 -57.36 -45.81 -10.52
N PRO A 3 -56.40 -44.89 -10.56
CA PRO A 3 -55.00 -45.19 -10.35
C PRO A 3 -54.59 -45.10 -8.87
N LYS A 4 -53.76 -46.05 -8.45
CA LYS A 4 -53.20 -46.25 -7.09
C LYS A 4 -52.21 -45.16 -6.70
N LYS A 5 -52.33 -44.65 -5.46
CA LYS A 5 -51.40 -43.79 -4.74
C LYS A 5 -50.09 -44.53 -4.38
N ARG A 6 -48.94 -43.82 -4.52
CA ARG A 6 -47.64 -44.16 -3.92
C ARG A 6 -47.52 -43.53 -2.53
N PRO A 7 -46.86 -44.17 -1.54
CA PRO A 7 -46.53 -43.52 -0.30
C PRO A 7 -45.19 -42.81 -0.37
N GLU A 8 -45.15 -41.58 0.17
CA GLU A 8 -43.94 -40.79 0.46
C GLU A 8 -43.25 -41.32 1.70
N THR A 9 -41.94 -41.49 1.62
CA THR A 9 -41.07 -41.67 2.79
C THR A 9 -40.12 -40.50 2.89
N GLN A 10 -40.39 -39.60 3.82
CA GLN A 10 -39.46 -38.59 4.31
C GLN A 10 -38.36 -39.25 5.13
N LYS A 11 -37.10 -39.02 4.80
CA LYS A 11 -35.98 -39.24 5.68
C LYS A 11 -35.38 -37.90 6.07
N THR A 12 -35.67 -37.48 7.30
CA THR A 12 -34.96 -36.42 8.02
C THR A 12 -33.66 -37.00 8.56
N SER A 13 -32.52 -36.44 8.16
CA SER A 13 -31.22 -36.74 8.76
C SER A 13 -30.91 -35.70 9.82
N GLU A 14 -30.99 -36.11 11.08
CA GLU A 14 -30.51 -35.36 12.23
C GLU A 14 -28.97 -35.31 12.24
N ILE A 15 -28.42 -34.09 12.34
CA ILE A 15 -27.00 -33.86 12.56
C ILE A 15 -26.73 -33.89 14.07
N VAL A 16 -26.08 -34.95 14.51
CA VAL A 16 -25.62 -35.09 15.91
C VAL A 16 -24.30 -34.37 16.10
N LEU A 17 -24.31 -33.29 16.86
CA LEU A 17 -23.11 -32.57 17.31
C LEU A 17 -22.47 -33.30 18.49
N ARG A 18 -21.20 -33.72 18.35
CA ARG A 18 -20.40 -34.30 19.43
C ARG A 18 -19.88 -33.18 20.37
N PRO A 19 -19.91 -33.39 21.70
CA PRO A 19 -19.43 -32.44 22.68
C PRO A 19 -17.90 -32.42 22.75
N ARG A 20 -17.36 -31.21 22.87
CA ARG A 20 -15.94 -30.91 23.03
C ARG A 20 -15.51 -31.13 24.47
N ASN A 21 -14.65 -32.12 24.72
CA ASN A 21 -14.04 -32.36 26.04
C ASN A 21 -13.07 -31.23 26.41
N LYS A 22 -13.34 -30.58 27.53
CA LYS A 22 -12.42 -29.69 28.24
C LYS A 22 -11.42 -30.53 29.03
N ARG A 23 -10.14 -30.44 28.71
CA ARG A 23 -9.09 -30.92 29.63
C ARG A 23 -8.47 -29.71 30.35
N SER A 24 -8.65 -29.71 31.64
CA SER A 24 -7.93 -28.92 32.64
C SER A 24 -6.48 -29.41 32.73
N ARG A 25 -5.54 -28.49 32.78
CA ARG A 25 -4.15 -28.74 33.22
C ARG A 25 -3.78 -27.75 34.31
N SER A 26 -3.41 -28.23 35.45
CA SER A 26 -2.68 -27.59 36.53
C SER A 26 -1.16 -27.65 36.27
N PRO A 27 -0.34 -26.83 36.93
CA PRO A 27 1.04 -26.60 36.61
C PRO A 27 2.01 -27.50 37.35
N LEU A 28 3.12 -27.86 36.73
CA LEU A 28 4.33 -28.31 37.41
C LEU A 28 5.55 -27.91 36.62
N GLU A 29 6.47 -27.29 37.35
CA GLU A 29 7.83 -26.91 36.99
C GLU A 29 8.66 -28.10 36.49
N LEU A 30 9.63 -27.84 35.66
CA LEU A 30 11.03 -28.31 35.73
C LEU A 30 11.77 -27.96 34.43
N GLU A 31 12.85 -27.21 34.58
CA GLU A 31 13.88 -27.07 33.54
C GLU A 31 14.60 -28.39 33.26
N PRO A 32 15.18 -28.58 32.09
CA PRO A 32 16.58 -29.04 32.06
C PRO A 32 17.47 -28.40 30.97
N GLU A 33 18.60 -28.04 31.41
CA GLU A 33 19.95 -28.07 30.82
C GLU A 33 20.19 -28.02 29.30
N ALA A 34 21.04 -27.06 28.97
CA ALA A 34 21.67 -26.82 27.69
C ALA A 34 22.56 -28.00 27.26
N LYS A 35 22.38 -28.53 26.06
CA LYS A 35 23.42 -29.27 25.32
C LYS A 35 23.94 -28.41 24.17
N LYS A 36 25.25 -28.06 24.33
CA LYS A 36 26.10 -27.47 23.30
C LYS A 36 26.24 -28.42 22.11
N LEU A 37 25.93 -27.93 20.91
CA LEU A 37 26.42 -28.50 19.67
C LEU A 37 27.07 -27.40 18.84
N CYS A 38 28.37 -27.51 18.65
CA CYS A 38 29.19 -26.67 17.79
C CYS A 38 28.77 -26.86 16.33
N ALA A 39 28.46 -25.77 15.63
CA ALA A 39 28.48 -25.71 14.19
C ALA A 39 29.37 -24.53 13.76
N LYS A 40 30.30 -24.87 12.86
CA LYS A 40 31.35 -24.01 12.34
C LYS A 40 30.83 -22.99 11.32
N GLY A 41 31.36 -21.79 11.40
CA GLY A 41 31.70 -20.96 10.23
C GLY A 41 30.54 -20.15 9.61
N SER A 42 30.31 -18.97 10.13
CA SER A 42 29.82 -17.84 9.37
C SER A 42 30.49 -16.57 9.90
N GLY A 43 30.98 -15.73 8.99
CA GLY A 43 31.73 -14.52 9.29
C GLY A 43 30.92 -13.53 10.12
N PRO A 44 31.57 -12.48 10.66
CA PRO A 44 30.96 -11.62 11.65
C PRO A 44 29.76 -10.85 11.05
N SER A 45 28.55 -11.18 11.49
CA SER A 45 27.42 -10.32 11.32
C SER A 45 27.71 -9.03 12.09
N ARG A 46 27.93 -7.93 11.36
CA ARG A 46 28.01 -6.61 11.97
C ARG A 46 26.67 -6.37 12.66
N ARG A 47 26.67 -6.26 13.97
CA ARG A 47 25.55 -5.72 14.74
C ARG A 47 25.36 -4.30 14.25
N CYS A 48 24.15 -3.99 13.76
CA CYS A 48 23.76 -2.60 13.57
C CYS A 48 23.77 -1.96 14.96
N ASP A 49 24.66 -0.99 15.17
CA ASP A 49 24.64 -0.17 16.37
C ASP A 49 23.28 0.52 16.44
N SER A 50 22.68 0.49 17.64
CA SER A 50 21.34 1.06 17.91
C SER A 50 21.24 2.57 17.65
N ASP A 51 22.35 3.22 17.40
CA ASP A 51 22.43 4.68 17.19
C ASP A 51 22.07 5.15 15.78
N CYS A 52 21.92 4.23 14.81
CA CYS A 52 21.56 4.57 13.43
C CYS A 52 20.05 4.60 13.15
N LEU A 53 19.22 4.13 14.09
CA LEU A 53 17.76 4.06 13.92
C LEU A 53 17.10 5.26 14.58
N TRP A 54 16.49 6.13 13.78
CA TRP A 54 15.54 7.09 14.33
C TRP A 54 14.19 6.39 14.59
N VAL A 55 13.61 6.63 15.77
CA VAL A 55 12.29 6.12 16.18
C VAL A 55 11.34 7.29 16.32
N GLY A 56 10.32 7.34 15.46
CA GLY A 56 9.31 8.39 15.50
C GLY A 56 8.35 8.20 16.68
N LEU A 57 8.65 8.80 17.84
CA LEU A 57 7.82 8.73 19.04
C LEU A 57 7.18 10.08 19.41
N ALA A 58 7.47 11.16 18.68
CA ALA A 58 6.97 12.48 19.02
C ALA A 58 5.58 12.74 18.43
N GLY A 59 4.68 13.30 19.21
CA GLY A 59 3.42 13.88 18.75
C GLY A 59 3.61 15.01 17.73
N PRO A 60 2.52 15.62 17.22
CA PRO A 60 2.59 16.69 16.22
C PRO A 60 3.53 17.80 16.70
N GLN A 61 4.52 18.13 15.88
CA GLN A 61 5.44 19.21 16.21
C GLN A 61 4.81 20.56 15.82
N ILE A 62 4.98 21.55 16.70
CA ILE A 62 4.75 22.95 16.32
C ILE A 62 5.78 23.30 15.26
N LEU A 63 5.31 23.52 14.03
CA LEU A 63 6.17 23.88 12.93
C LEU A 63 6.82 25.24 13.22
N PRO A 64 8.14 25.40 12.99
CA PRO A 64 8.78 26.70 13.12
C PRO A 64 8.15 27.71 12.14
N PRO A 65 8.15 29.00 12.47
CA PRO A 65 7.54 30.02 11.61
C PRO A 65 8.11 29.92 10.20
N CYS A 66 7.22 29.86 9.20
CA CYS A 66 7.58 29.70 7.81
C CYS A 66 8.46 30.86 7.35
N ARG A 67 9.72 30.58 7.03
CA ARG A 67 10.55 31.58 6.35
C ARG A 67 9.96 31.82 4.96
N SER A 68 9.82 33.08 4.56
CA SER A 68 9.30 33.42 3.23
C SER A 68 10.02 32.64 2.14
N ILE A 69 9.29 31.79 1.40
CA ILE A 69 9.84 31.00 0.31
C ILE A 69 10.45 31.89 -0.78
N VAL A 70 9.86 33.06 -1.01
CA VAL A 70 10.37 34.08 -1.95
C VAL A 70 11.76 34.52 -1.54
N ARG A 71 12.00 34.76 -0.25
CA ARG A 71 13.33 35.12 0.26
C ARG A 71 14.33 33.96 0.07
N THR A 72 13.92 32.73 0.31
CA THR A 72 14.79 31.55 0.13
C THR A 72 15.14 31.34 -1.34
N LEU A 73 14.18 31.47 -2.25
CA LEU A 73 14.40 31.42 -3.71
C LEU A 73 15.33 32.53 -4.18
N HIS A 74 15.14 33.76 -3.68
CA HIS A 74 16.03 34.89 -4.00
C HIS A 74 17.46 34.63 -3.50
N GLN A 75 17.64 34.12 -2.29
CA GLN A 75 18.96 33.73 -1.79
C GLN A 75 19.60 32.62 -2.61
N HIS A 76 18.81 31.65 -3.07
CA HIS A 76 19.31 30.60 -3.97
C HIS A 76 19.78 31.19 -5.31
N LYS A 77 18.97 32.05 -5.92
CA LYS A 77 19.34 32.75 -7.15
C LYS A 77 20.64 33.56 -7.01
N LEU A 78 20.92 34.11 -5.83
CA LEU A 78 22.15 34.79 -5.50
C LEU A 78 23.31 33.85 -5.09
N GLY A 79 23.15 32.54 -5.20
CA GLY A 79 24.15 31.56 -4.77
C GLY A 79 24.36 31.45 -3.24
N ARG A 80 23.48 32.07 -2.42
CA ARG A 80 23.59 32.12 -0.96
C ARG A 80 22.81 31.02 -0.24
N ALA A 81 21.99 30.25 -0.96
CA ALA A 81 21.27 29.11 -0.44
C ALA A 81 21.43 27.90 -1.37
N SER A 82 21.59 26.72 -0.81
CA SER A 82 21.67 25.46 -1.56
C SER A 82 20.28 24.98 -2.02
N TRP A 83 20.23 24.17 -3.07
CA TRP A 83 18.96 23.55 -3.53
C TRP A 83 18.24 22.75 -2.45
N PRO A 84 18.92 21.92 -1.61
CA PRO A 84 18.28 21.25 -0.48
C PRO A 84 17.58 22.20 0.50
N SER A 85 18.14 23.40 0.74
CA SER A 85 17.50 24.42 1.59
C SER A 85 16.22 24.97 0.97
N VAL A 86 16.17 25.09 -0.36
CA VAL A 86 14.93 25.47 -1.08
C VAL A 86 13.88 24.39 -0.97
N GLN A 87 14.26 23.13 -1.20
CA GLN A 87 13.35 21.99 -1.07
C GLN A 87 12.78 21.88 0.35
N GLN A 88 13.60 22.06 1.38
CA GLN A 88 13.16 22.06 2.76
C GLN A 88 12.18 23.22 3.04
N GLY A 89 12.45 24.42 2.51
CA GLY A 89 11.53 25.55 2.63
C GLY A 89 10.18 25.31 1.94
N LEU A 90 10.20 24.68 0.77
CA LEU A 90 8.98 24.28 0.05
C LEU A 90 8.19 23.23 0.81
N GLN A 91 8.86 22.21 1.36
CA GLN A 91 8.22 21.19 2.18
C GLN A 91 7.60 21.79 3.45
N GLN A 92 8.27 22.73 4.13
CA GLN A 92 7.71 23.42 5.28
C GLN A 92 6.49 24.26 4.91
N SER A 93 6.55 25.00 3.79
CA SER A 93 5.40 25.74 3.29
C SER A 93 4.20 24.82 3.00
N PHE A 94 4.45 23.68 2.37
CA PHE A 94 3.42 22.68 2.10
C PHE A 94 2.81 22.10 3.40
N LEU A 95 3.63 21.82 4.40
CA LEU A 95 3.13 21.33 5.70
C LEU A 95 2.19 22.32 6.38
N HIS A 96 2.48 23.62 6.31
CA HIS A 96 1.54 24.66 6.81
C HIS A 96 0.24 24.68 5.99
N THR A 97 0.32 24.39 4.69
CA THR A 97 -0.88 24.28 3.85
C THR A 97 -1.74 23.08 4.25
N LEU A 98 -1.13 21.95 4.66
CA LEU A 98 -1.87 20.75 5.08
C LEU A 98 -2.78 20.99 6.28
N ASP A 99 -2.48 21.93 7.17
CA ASP A 99 -3.35 22.28 8.32
C ASP A 99 -4.71 22.83 7.85
N SER A 100 -4.75 23.41 6.63
CA SER A 100 -5.96 23.95 6.02
C SER A 100 -6.71 22.95 5.13
N TYR A 101 -6.21 21.71 4.99
CA TYR A 101 -6.87 20.70 4.16
C TYR A 101 -8.22 20.31 4.75
N ARG A 102 -9.21 20.25 3.86
CA ARG A 102 -10.57 19.78 4.17
C ARG A 102 -11.02 18.82 3.08
N ILE A 103 -12.08 18.08 3.33
CA ILE A 103 -12.71 17.23 2.33
C ILE A 103 -13.42 18.14 1.32
N LEU A 104 -12.86 18.21 0.11
CA LEU A 104 -13.42 18.94 -1.01
C LEU A 104 -14.64 18.23 -1.57
N GLN A 105 -14.52 16.94 -1.78
CA GLN A 105 -15.58 16.10 -2.34
C GLN A 105 -15.56 14.70 -1.71
N LYS A 106 -16.74 14.07 -1.69
CA LYS A 106 -16.96 12.72 -1.19
C LYS A 106 -17.83 11.94 -2.16
N ALA A 107 -17.42 10.73 -2.50
CA ALA A 107 -18.20 9.80 -3.30
C ALA A 107 -18.34 8.46 -2.58
N ALA A 108 -19.48 7.79 -2.79
CA ALA A 108 -19.74 6.43 -2.27
C ALA A 108 -20.30 5.57 -3.41
N PRO A 109 -19.49 5.26 -4.45
CA PRO A 109 -19.97 4.64 -5.67
C PRO A 109 -20.18 3.13 -5.57
N PHE A 110 -19.68 2.50 -4.50
CA PHE A 110 -19.59 1.06 -4.40
C PHE A 110 -20.47 0.48 -3.30
N ASP A 111 -21.00 -0.71 -3.52
CA ASP A 111 -21.67 -1.53 -2.49
C ASP A 111 -20.66 -2.19 -1.54
N ARG A 112 -19.39 -2.27 -1.95
CA ARG A 112 -18.30 -2.90 -1.21
C ARG A 112 -17.12 -1.95 -1.08
N ARG A 113 -16.24 -2.21 -0.08
CA ARG A 113 -15.09 -1.35 0.19
C ARG A 113 -14.16 -1.19 -1.01
N ALA A 114 -13.54 -0.02 -1.11
CA ALA A 114 -12.44 0.23 -2.04
C ALA A 114 -11.21 -0.59 -1.65
N THR A 115 -10.50 -1.14 -2.63
CA THR A 115 -9.35 -2.02 -2.44
C THR A 115 -8.09 -1.57 -3.15
N SER A 116 -8.23 -0.72 -4.16
CA SER A 116 -7.12 -0.13 -4.91
C SER A 116 -7.45 1.29 -5.34
N LEU A 117 -6.42 2.11 -5.48
CA LEU A 117 -6.51 3.50 -5.89
C LEU A 117 -5.32 3.82 -6.79
N ALA A 118 -5.54 4.60 -7.83
CA ALA A 118 -4.47 5.09 -8.71
C ALA A 118 -4.85 6.44 -9.28
N TRP A 119 -3.92 7.39 -9.25
CA TRP A 119 -4.08 8.69 -9.88
C TRP A 119 -3.74 8.64 -11.37
N HIS A 120 -4.48 9.40 -12.16
CA HIS A 120 -4.15 9.60 -13.56
C HIS A 120 -2.83 10.40 -13.68
N PRO A 121 -1.85 9.94 -14.47
CA PRO A 121 -0.51 10.53 -14.47
C PRO A 121 -0.45 11.97 -15.01
N THR A 122 -1.38 12.35 -15.90
CA THR A 122 -1.40 13.67 -16.56
C THR A 122 -2.61 14.54 -16.22
N HIS A 123 -3.67 13.96 -15.64
CA HIS A 123 -4.88 14.68 -15.24
C HIS A 123 -5.01 14.67 -13.71
N PRO A 124 -4.53 15.70 -13.02
CA PRO A 124 -4.39 15.69 -11.55
C PRO A 124 -5.72 15.64 -10.79
N SER A 125 -6.85 15.88 -11.47
CA SER A 125 -8.20 15.77 -10.91
C SER A 125 -8.88 14.42 -11.19
N THR A 126 -8.17 13.46 -11.80
CA THR A 126 -8.75 12.17 -12.18
C THR A 126 -8.13 11.03 -11.38
N VAL A 127 -8.99 10.22 -10.76
CA VAL A 127 -8.60 9.07 -9.96
C VAL A 127 -9.38 7.82 -10.41
N ALA A 128 -8.67 6.69 -10.47
CA ALA A 128 -9.27 5.37 -10.65
C ALA A 128 -9.34 4.66 -9.30
N VAL A 129 -10.47 4.08 -8.96
CA VAL A 129 -10.66 3.34 -7.71
C VAL A 129 -11.32 1.99 -8.00
N GLY A 130 -10.72 0.93 -7.47
CA GLY A 130 -11.24 -0.43 -7.58
C GLY A 130 -11.87 -0.89 -6.27
N SER A 131 -12.95 -1.68 -6.38
CA SER A 131 -13.71 -2.20 -5.25
C SER A 131 -13.43 -3.68 -4.96
N LYS A 132 -13.85 -4.13 -3.79
CA LYS A 132 -13.87 -5.57 -3.43
C LYS A 132 -14.89 -6.37 -4.27
N GLY A 133 -15.81 -5.71 -4.95
CA GLY A 133 -16.77 -6.30 -5.89
C GLY A 133 -16.24 -6.43 -7.31
N GLY A 134 -15.04 -5.92 -7.58
CA GLY A 134 -14.49 -5.89 -8.95
C GLY A 134 -14.90 -4.66 -9.76
N ASP A 135 -15.74 -3.79 -9.18
CA ASP A 135 -16.13 -2.56 -9.85
C ASP A 135 -14.95 -1.58 -9.89
N ILE A 136 -14.86 -0.82 -10.97
CA ILE A 136 -13.86 0.24 -11.11
C ILE A 136 -14.59 1.54 -11.44
N MET A 137 -14.30 2.59 -10.68
CA MET A 137 -14.74 3.94 -10.93
C MET A 137 -13.60 4.78 -11.44
N LEU A 138 -13.81 5.49 -12.53
CA LEU A 138 -12.96 6.56 -13.03
C LEU A 138 -13.65 7.89 -12.73
N TRP A 139 -13.08 8.67 -11.85
CA TRP A 139 -13.70 9.90 -11.37
C TRP A 139 -12.81 11.10 -11.62
N ASN A 140 -13.29 12.02 -12.46
CA ASN A 140 -12.74 13.35 -12.59
C ASN A 140 -13.56 14.32 -11.73
N PHE A 141 -13.05 14.67 -10.56
CA PHE A 141 -13.77 15.56 -9.63
C PHE A 141 -13.64 17.05 -10.00
N GLY A 142 -12.79 17.39 -10.98
CA GLY A 142 -12.68 18.76 -11.51
C GLY A 142 -13.82 19.18 -12.43
N ILE A 143 -14.63 18.22 -12.90
CA ILE A 143 -15.78 18.46 -13.77
C ILE A 143 -17.06 17.89 -13.15
N LYS A 144 -18.22 18.49 -13.49
CA LYS A 144 -19.51 18.05 -12.93
C LYS A 144 -20.09 16.80 -13.60
N ASP A 145 -19.36 16.17 -14.48
CA ASP A 145 -19.82 14.96 -15.16
C ASP A 145 -19.88 13.76 -14.20
N LYS A 146 -20.76 12.83 -14.54
CA LYS A 146 -20.88 11.57 -13.80
C LYS A 146 -19.58 10.76 -13.96
N PRO A 147 -19.08 10.13 -12.87
CA PRO A 147 -17.97 9.21 -12.97
C PRO A 147 -18.27 8.08 -13.96
N THR A 148 -17.26 7.65 -14.70
CA THR A 148 -17.35 6.41 -15.49
C THR A 148 -17.29 5.22 -14.55
N PHE A 149 -18.21 4.29 -14.69
CA PHE A 149 -18.34 3.14 -13.83
C PHE A 149 -18.28 1.84 -14.62
N ILE A 150 -17.28 1.00 -14.32
CA ILE A 150 -17.10 -0.31 -14.93
C ILE A 150 -17.56 -1.35 -13.92
N LYS A 151 -18.62 -2.08 -14.28
CA LYS A 151 -19.20 -3.11 -13.42
C LYS A 151 -18.29 -4.31 -13.28
N GLY A 152 -18.07 -4.77 -12.03
CA GLY A 152 -17.35 -5.99 -11.71
C GLY A 152 -18.26 -7.22 -11.66
N ILE A 153 -17.65 -8.38 -11.40
CA ILE A 153 -18.37 -9.65 -11.29
C ILE A 153 -19.00 -9.88 -9.91
N GLY A 154 -18.81 -8.97 -8.97
CA GLY A 154 -19.31 -9.10 -7.60
C GLY A 154 -18.37 -9.87 -6.67
N ALA A 155 -18.91 -10.86 -5.95
CA ALA A 155 -18.11 -11.64 -5.01
C ALA A 155 -17.00 -12.43 -5.73
N GLY A 156 -15.76 -12.30 -5.23
CA GLY A 156 -14.58 -12.93 -5.84
C GLY A 156 -13.84 -12.05 -6.86
N GLY A 157 -14.42 -10.95 -7.34
CA GLY A 157 -13.83 -10.07 -8.35
C GLY A 157 -12.93 -8.94 -7.82
N SER A 158 -12.56 -8.94 -6.55
CA SER A 158 -11.81 -7.82 -5.93
C SER A 158 -10.65 -7.34 -6.77
N ILE A 159 -10.60 -6.03 -7.04
CA ILE A 159 -9.48 -5.38 -7.70
C ILE A 159 -8.35 -5.19 -6.69
N THR A 160 -7.24 -5.84 -6.92
CA THR A 160 -6.09 -5.87 -6.00
C THR A 160 -5.00 -4.86 -6.36
N GLY A 161 -4.91 -4.49 -7.63
CA GLY A 161 -4.00 -3.47 -8.13
C GLY A 161 -4.58 -2.72 -9.31
N LEU A 162 -4.30 -1.42 -9.39
CA LEU A 162 -4.62 -0.53 -10.50
C LEU A 162 -3.39 0.30 -10.83
N LYS A 163 -3.07 0.42 -12.12
CA LYS A 163 -2.01 1.31 -12.63
C LYS A 163 -2.39 1.82 -14.01
N PHE A 164 -2.32 3.12 -14.23
CA PHE A 164 -2.49 3.67 -15.57
C PHE A 164 -1.37 3.21 -16.50
N ASN A 165 -1.70 3.01 -17.76
CA ASN A 165 -0.69 2.69 -18.77
C ASN A 165 0.16 3.95 -19.05
N PRO A 166 1.45 3.93 -18.72
CA PRO A 166 2.29 5.11 -18.87
C PRO A 166 2.58 5.50 -20.33
N LEU A 167 2.35 4.57 -21.28
CA LEU A 167 2.50 4.85 -22.72
C LEU A 167 1.20 5.35 -23.35
N ASN A 168 0.05 5.02 -22.78
CA ASN A 168 -1.26 5.49 -23.22
C ASN A 168 -2.17 5.66 -22.01
N THR A 169 -2.24 6.86 -21.50
CA THR A 169 -2.97 7.17 -20.26
C THR A 169 -4.49 7.02 -20.33
N ASN A 170 -5.06 6.79 -21.53
CA ASN A 170 -6.46 6.41 -21.70
C ASN A 170 -6.74 4.92 -21.41
N GLN A 171 -5.75 4.20 -20.94
CA GLN A 171 -5.81 2.79 -20.60
C GLN A 171 -5.23 2.57 -19.21
N PHE A 172 -5.63 1.49 -18.57
CA PHE A 172 -5.06 1.10 -17.28
C PHE A 172 -4.98 -0.41 -17.12
N TYR A 173 -4.00 -0.83 -16.34
CA TYR A 173 -3.84 -2.22 -15.92
C TYR A 173 -4.64 -2.45 -14.64
N ALA A 174 -5.29 -3.60 -14.55
CA ALA A 174 -5.99 -4.07 -13.37
C ALA A 174 -5.62 -5.51 -13.06
N SER A 175 -5.21 -5.79 -11.83
CA SER A 175 -5.11 -7.15 -11.29
C SER A 175 -6.29 -7.44 -10.38
N SER A 176 -6.76 -8.69 -10.38
CA SER A 176 -7.95 -9.07 -9.63
C SER A 176 -7.87 -10.44 -8.96
N MET A 177 -8.71 -10.64 -7.95
CA MET A 177 -8.93 -11.94 -7.34
C MET A 177 -9.69 -12.91 -8.25
N GLU A 178 -10.21 -12.44 -9.38
CA GLU A 178 -10.75 -13.28 -10.46
C GLU A 178 -9.67 -14.15 -11.14
N GLY A 179 -8.39 -13.94 -10.79
CA GLY A 179 -7.27 -14.65 -11.40
C GLY A 179 -6.82 -14.03 -12.72
N THR A 180 -7.05 -12.73 -12.92
CA THR A 180 -6.61 -12.04 -14.14
C THR A 180 -5.79 -10.78 -13.83
N THR A 181 -4.79 -10.53 -14.67
CA THR A 181 -4.14 -9.22 -14.82
C THR A 181 -4.35 -8.77 -16.25
N ARG A 182 -5.02 -7.63 -16.43
CA ARG A 182 -5.51 -7.18 -17.75
C ARG A 182 -5.25 -5.71 -18.01
N LEU A 183 -5.08 -5.35 -19.28
CA LEU A 183 -5.11 -3.98 -19.77
C LEU A 183 -6.50 -3.71 -20.34
N GLN A 184 -7.11 -2.60 -19.95
CA GLN A 184 -8.43 -2.21 -20.40
C GLN A 184 -8.53 -0.70 -20.64
N ASP A 185 -9.53 -0.30 -21.43
CA ASP A 185 -9.88 1.10 -21.66
C ASP A 185 -10.85 1.64 -20.59
N PHE A 186 -11.17 2.93 -20.66
CA PHE A 186 -12.11 3.57 -19.73
C PHE A 186 -13.56 3.12 -19.89
N LYS A 187 -13.90 2.42 -20.99
CA LYS A 187 -15.22 1.83 -21.19
C LYS A 187 -15.34 0.42 -20.60
N GLY A 188 -14.21 -0.13 -20.12
CA GLY A 188 -14.13 -1.48 -19.57
C GLY A 188 -13.87 -2.56 -20.62
N ASN A 189 -13.58 -2.20 -21.88
CA ASN A 189 -13.19 -3.19 -22.88
C ASN A 189 -11.79 -3.72 -22.53
N ILE A 190 -11.67 -5.03 -22.46
CA ILE A 190 -10.39 -5.71 -22.24
C ILE A 190 -9.61 -5.68 -23.54
N LEU A 191 -8.49 -4.96 -23.56
CA LEU A 191 -7.61 -4.82 -24.70
C LEU A 191 -6.62 -5.99 -24.78
N ARG A 192 -6.15 -6.45 -23.60
CA ARG A 192 -5.23 -7.58 -23.49
C ARG A 192 -5.27 -8.19 -22.09
N VAL A 193 -5.16 -9.51 -22.02
CA VAL A 193 -4.89 -10.24 -20.79
C VAL A 193 -3.39 -10.51 -20.71
N PHE A 194 -2.76 -10.05 -19.64
CA PHE A 194 -1.32 -10.19 -19.38
C PHE A 194 -1.02 -11.48 -18.62
N ALA A 195 -1.80 -11.78 -17.62
CA ALA A 195 -1.71 -13.02 -16.87
C ALA A 195 -3.11 -13.53 -16.55
N SER A 196 -3.29 -14.83 -16.63
CA SER A 196 -4.54 -15.50 -16.22
C SER A 196 -4.21 -16.78 -15.48
N SER A 197 -5.08 -17.15 -14.55
CA SER A 197 -5.01 -18.42 -13.85
C SER A 197 -6.21 -19.28 -14.24
N ASP A 198 -5.95 -20.52 -14.65
CA ASP A 198 -6.99 -21.51 -14.95
C ASP A 198 -7.57 -22.16 -13.69
N THR A 199 -6.99 -21.84 -12.52
CA THR A 199 -7.41 -22.40 -11.24
C THR A 199 -8.02 -21.33 -10.35
N ILE A 200 -9.20 -21.59 -9.79
CA ILE A 200 -9.90 -20.72 -8.83
C ILE A 200 -9.11 -20.46 -7.54
N ASN A 201 -8.06 -21.22 -7.27
CA ASN A 201 -7.23 -21.09 -6.08
C ASN A 201 -6.03 -20.15 -6.26
N ILE A 202 -5.79 -19.65 -7.48
CA ILE A 202 -4.70 -18.72 -7.76
C ILE A 202 -5.29 -17.41 -8.27
N TRP A 203 -4.95 -16.32 -7.59
CA TRP A 203 -5.36 -14.96 -7.95
C TRP A 203 -4.20 -13.98 -7.79
N PHE A 204 -4.29 -12.85 -8.48
CA PHE A 204 -3.25 -11.83 -8.44
C PHE A 204 -3.54 -10.81 -7.33
N CYS A 205 -2.51 -10.51 -6.52
CA CYS A 205 -2.60 -9.67 -5.33
C CYS A 205 -1.97 -8.30 -5.50
N SER A 206 -1.12 -8.14 -6.51
CA SER A 206 -0.34 -6.92 -6.70
C SER A 206 0.07 -6.74 -8.16
N LEU A 207 0.30 -5.49 -8.53
CA LEU A 207 0.63 -5.09 -9.90
C LEU A 207 1.49 -3.82 -9.88
N ASP A 208 2.51 -3.78 -10.72
CA ASP A 208 3.23 -2.54 -11.04
C ASP A 208 3.67 -2.50 -12.51
N VAL A 209 3.89 -1.29 -13.02
CA VAL A 209 4.19 -1.05 -14.44
C VAL A 209 5.25 0.04 -14.54
N SER A 210 6.28 -0.21 -15.35
CA SER A 210 7.32 0.78 -15.64
C SER A 210 7.35 1.10 -17.14
N ALA A 211 7.34 2.41 -17.44
CA ALA A 211 7.48 2.91 -18.81
C ALA A 211 8.92 2.74 -19.33
N SER A 212 9.90 3.03 -18.48
CA SER A 212 11.33 3.06 -18.84
C SER A 212 11.83 1.65 -19.17
N SER A 213 11.54 0.66 -18.33
CA SER A 213 11.88 -0.74 -18.59
C SER A 213 10.90 -1.44 -19.53
N ARG A 214 9.74 -0.82 -19.85
CA ARG A 214 8.65 -1.41 -20.65
C ARG A 214 8.18 -2.76 -20.11
N MET A 215 8.06 -2.85 -18.80
CA MET A 215 7.73 -4.08 -18.08
C MET A 215 6.44 -3.93 -17.26
N VAL A 216 5.75 -5.05 -17.12
CA VAL A 216 4.61 -5.26 -16.23
C VAL A 216 4.98 -6.37 -15.26
N VAL A 217 4.77 -6.17 -13.98
CA VAL A 217 5.02 -7.18 -12.96
C VAL A 217 3.75 -7.42 -12.15
N THR A 218 3.45 -8.68 -11.89
CA THR A 218 2.30 -9.08 -11.06
C THR A 218 2.70 -10.18 -10.10
N GLY A 219 2.14 -10.16 -8.89
CA GLY A 219 2.37 -11.16 -7.84
C GLY A 219 1.08 -11.87 -7.46
N ASP A 220 1.17 -13.17 -7.17
CA ASP A 220 0.03 -14.00 -6.82
C ASP A 220 -0.07 -14.33 -5.31
N ASN A 221 -1.15 -15.01 -4.93
CA ASN A 221 -1.41 -15.46 -3.57
C ASN A 221 -0.59 -16.69 -3.13
N VAL A 222 0.12 -17.36 -4.05
CA VAL A 222 0.93 -18.54 -3.77
C VAL A 222 2.41 -18.19 -3.56
N GLY A 223 2.81 -17.01 -4.01
CA GLY A 223 4.19 -16.51 -3.88
C GLY A 223 4.93 -16.42 -5.20
N ASN A 224 4.25 -16.60 -6.34
CA ASN A 224 4.87 -16.39 -7.64
C ASN A 224 4.85 -14.90 -8.00
N VAL A 225 5.84 -14.50 -8.74
CA VAL A 225 5.92 -13.20 -9.41
C VAL A 225 6.12 -13.48 -10.90
N ILE A 226 5.33 -12.81 -11.71
CA ILE A 226 5.38 -12.90 -13.16
C ILE A 226 5.86 -11.57 -13.70
N LEU A 227 6.90 -11.60 -14.51
CA LEU A 227 7.40 -10.44 -15.25
C LEU A 227 7.04 -10.60 -16.72
N LEU A 228 6.43 -9.55 -17.26
CA LEU A 228 6.01 -9.52 -18.66
C LEU A 228 6.54 -8.24 -19.32
N ASN A 229 6.71 -8.26 -20.63
CA ASN A 229 6.88 -7.02 -21.38
C ASN A 229 5.52 -6.34 -21.63
N MET A 230 5.52 -5.10 -22.10
CA MET A 230 4.28 -4.36 -22.42
C MET A 230 3.50 -4.95 -23.61
N ASP A 231 4.08 -5.89 -24.36
CA ASP A 231 3.39 -6.65 -25.41
C ASP A 231 2.70 -7.90 -24.86
N GLY A 232 2.74 -8.11 -23.53
CA GLY A 232 2.11 -9.25 -22.87
C GLY A 232 2.87 -10.56 -22.98
N LYS A 233 4.13 -10.53 -23.46
CA LYS A 233 4.98 -11.72 -23.48
C LYS A 233 5.58 -11.94 -22.09
N GLU A 234 5.36 -13.12 -21.53
CA GLU A 234 6.00 -13.55 -20.29
C GLU A 234 7.50 -13.66 -20.48
N LEU A 235 8.27 -12.98 -19.63
CA LEU A 235 9.72 -13.08 -19.58
C LEU A 235 10.15 -14.18 -18.62
N TRP A 236 9.50 -14.24 -17.46
CA TRP A 236 9.63 -15.32 -16.49
C TRP A 236 8.46 -15.32 -15.49
N ASN A 237 8.23 -16.51 -14.91
CA ASN A 237 7.27 -16.76 -13.85
C ASN A 237 7.97 -17.59 -12.77
N LEU A 238 8.23 -17.01 -11.62
CA LEU A 238 9.05 -17.62 -10.59
C LEU A 238 8.39 -17.51 -9.20
N ARG A 239 8.47 -18.60 -8.44
CA ARG A 239 8.06 -18.59 -7.05
C ARG A 239 9.14 -17.91 -6.20
N MET A 240 8.94 -16.62 -5.92
CA MET A 240 9.88 -15.76 -5.20
C MET A 240 9.66 -15.75 -3.69
N HIS A 241 8.45 -16.03 -3.23
CA HIS A 241 8.04 -16.05 -1.84
C HIS A 241 7.42 -17.39 -1.42
N LYS A 242 7.30 -17.61 -0.11
CA LYS A 242 6.66 -18.81 0.45
C LYS A 242 5.13 -18.67 0.55
N LYS A 243 4.64 -17.43 0.55
CA LYS A 243 3.23 -17.06 0.71
C LYS A 243 2.88 -15.92 -0.25
N GLU A 244 1.65 -15.45 -0.19
CA GLU A 244 1.10 -14.35 -0.96
C GLU A 244 2.05 -13.16 -1.11
N VAL A 245 2.17 -12.66 -2.35
CA VAL A 245 2.92 -11.45 -2.70
C VAL A 245 1.98 -10.25 -2.62
N THR A 246 1.96 -9.60 -1.48
CA THR A 246 1.03 -8.49 -1.18
C THR A 246 1.31 -7.22 -1.95
N HIS A 247 2.57 -7.01 -2.34
CA HIS A 247 2.98 -5.84 -3.12
C HIS A 247 4.22 -6.12 -3.96
N VAL A 248 4.22 -5.57 -5.16
CA VAL A 248 5.36 -5.50 -6.06
C VAL A 248 5.60 -4.03 -6.43
N ALA A 249 6.85 -3.61 -6.51
CA ALA A 249 7.21 -2.24 -6.87
C ALA A 249 8.49 -2.23 -7.70
N LEU A 250 8.41 -1.68 -8.91
CA LEU A 250 9.58 -1.35 -9.73
C LEU A 250 10.18 -0.03 -9.26
N ASN A 251 11.50 0.07 -9.26
CA ASN A 251 12.15 1.32 -8.89
C ASN A 251 11.95 2.36 -10.01
N PRO A 252 11.41 3.55 -9.72
CA PRO A 252 11.08 4.54 -10.75
C PRO A 252 12.30 5.14 -11.45
N CYS A 253 13.49 5.09 -10.82
CA CYS A 253 14.73 5.67 -11.33
C CYS A 253 15.78 4.62 -11.73
N CYS A 254 15.55 3.36 -11.40
CA CYS A 254 16.48 2.27 -11.67
C CYS A 254 15.73 1.05 -12.24
N ASP A 255 15.68 0.95 -13.55
CA ASP A 255 14.80 0.06 -14.32
C ASP A 255 14.93 -1.43 -13.99
N TRP A 256 16.01 -1.84 -13.36
CA TRP A 256 16.26 -3.25 -13.03
C TRP A 256 16.03 -3.62 -11.57
N PHE A 257 15.68 -2.67 -10.70
CA PHE A 257 15.37 -3.00 -9.32
C PHE A 257 13.87 -3.23 -9.11
N LEU A 258 13.57 -4.39 -8.54
CA LEU A 258 12.24 -4.78 -8.10
C LEU A 258 12.25 -5.05 -6.61
N ALA A 259 11.28 -4.51 -5.89
CA ALA A 259 10.96 -4.89 -4.51
C ALA A 259 9.69 -5.74 -4.49
N THR A 260 9.68 -6.82 -3.71
CA THR A 260 8.51 -7.68 -3.50
C THR A 260 8.26 -7.86 -2.01
N ALA A 261 7.03 -7.60 -1.56
CA ALA A 261 6.59 -7.78 -0.19
C ALA A 261 5.65 -8.98 -0.06
N SER A 262 5.71 -9.69 1.05
CA SER A 262 4.91 -10.91 1.22
C SER A 262 4.40 -11.12 2.66
N VAL A 263 3.33 -11.90 2.75
CA VAL A 263 2.81 -12.47 4.00
C VAL A 263 3.82 -13.42 4.67
N ASP A 264 4.89 -13.83 3.98
CA ASP A 264 5.97 -14.64 4.55
C ASP A 264 6.93 -13.84 5.46
N GLN A 265 6.58 -12.57 5.78
CA GLN A 265 7.32 -11.66 6.66
C GLN A 265 8.64 -11.17 6.06
N THR A 266 8.78 -11.22 4.74
CA THR A 266 9.98 -10.71 4.06
C THR A 266 9.61 -9.69 2.99
N VAL A 267 10.50 -8.70 2.82
CA VAL A 267 10.59 -7.91 1.60
C VAL A 267 11.89 -8.31 0.93
N LYS A 268 11.85 -8.59 -0.37
CA LYS A 268 13.03 -8.99 -1.13
C LYS A 268 13.32 -7.98 -2.23
N ILE A 269 14.61 -7.74 -2.45
CA ILE A 269 15.11 -6.84 -3.50
C ILE A 269 15.78 -7.70 -4.57
N TRP A 270 15.43 -7.44 -5.81
CA TRP A 270 15.87 -8.20 -6.97
C TRP A 270 16.52 -7.29 -8.01
N ASP A 271 17.56 -7.79 -8.67
CA ASP A 271 18.07 -7.24 -9.92
C ASP A 271 17.47 -8.06 -11.08
N LEU A 272 16.56 -7.46 -11.84
CA LEU A 272 15.83 -8.12 -12.93
C LEU A 272 16.75 -8.70 -14.01
N ARG A 273 17.98 -8.19 -14.15
CA ARG A 273 18.99 -8.69 -15.10
C ARG A 273 19.61 -10.02 -14.67
N GLN A 274 19.53 -10.34 -13.38
CA GLN A 274 20.21 -11.49 -12.77
C GLN A 274 19.25 -12.53 -12.18
N VAL A 275 17.94 -12.34 -12.35
CA VAL A 275 16.94 -13.27 -11.82
C VAL A 275 17.00 -14.59 -12.58
N ARG A 276 17.43 -15.67 -11.89
CA ARG A 276 17.48 -17.04 -12.41
C ARG A 276 16.62 -18.03 -11.62
N GLY A 277 16.10 -17.62 -10.47
CA GLY A 277 15.29 -18.47 -9.59
C GLY A 277 15.05 -17.84 -8.24
N LYS A 278 14.38 -18.55 -7.34
CA LYS A 278 13.93 -18.08 -6.02
C LYS A 278 15.04 -17.61 -5.07
N ALA A 279 16.28 -17.95 -5.32
CA ALA A 279 17.44 -17.60 -4.50
C ALA A 279 18.26 -16.42 -5.09
N SER A 280 17.83 -15.85 -6.22
CA SER A 280 18.56 -14.75 -6.90
C SER A 280 18.25 -13.38 -6.35
N PHE A 281 17.63 -13.27 -5.16
CA PHE A 281 17.42 -11.96 -4.53
C PHE A 281 18.77 -11.36 -4.09
N LEU A 282 18.90 -10.04 -4.25
CA LEU A 282 20.08 -9.32 -3.76
C LEU A 282 20.04 -9.20 -2.24
N TYR A 283 18.88 -8.82 -1.70
CA TYR A 283 18.66 -8.63 -0.27
C TYR A 283 17.33 -9.20 0.17
N SER A 284 17.28 -9.70 1.40
CA SER A 284 16.05 -10.12 2.07
C SER A 284 15.92 -9.35 3.37
N LEU A 285 14.89 -8.54 3.47
CA LEU A 285 14.61 -7.65 4.60
C LEU A 285 13.57 -8.32 5.50
N PRO A 286 13.98 -8.91 6.63
CA PRO A 286 13.05 -9.60 7.52
C PRO A 286 12.21 -8.59 8.32
N HIS A 287 10.91 -8.90 8.48
CA HIS A 287 9.97 -8.16 9.28
C HIS A 287 9.41 -9.05 10.39
N ARG A 288 8.93 -8.44 11.49
CA ARG A 288 8.31 -9.18 12.60
C ARG A 288 6.92 -9.70 12.25
N HIS A 289 6.25 -9.02 11.34
CA HIS A 289 4.89 -9.34 10.91
C HIS A 289 4.80 -9.42 9.38
N PRO A 290 3.75 -10.06 8.82
CA PRO A 290 3.49 -10.00 7.39
C PRO A 290 3.52 -8.56 6.86
N VAL A 291 3.94 -8.36 5.62
CA VAL A 291 4.10 -7.03 5.04
C VAL A 291 2.94 -6.73 4.08
N ASN A 292 2.31 -5.56 4.24
CA ASN A 292 1.21 -5.11 3.38
C ASN A 292 1.70 -4.43 2.09
N ALA A 293 2.78 -3.65 2.21
CA ALA A 293 3.30 -2.88 1.08
C ALA A 293 4.80 -2.65 1.18
N ALA A 294 5.43 -2.52 0.02
CA ALA A 294 6.78 -1.99 -0.15
C ALA A 294 6.76 -1.08 -1.38
N CYS A 295 7.09 0.21 -1.22
CA CYS A 295 7.07 1.17 -2.31
C CYS A 295 8.32 2.04 -2.31
N PHE A 296 8.92 2.23 -3.48
CA PHE A 296 10.05 3.15 -3.63
C PHE A 296 9.60 4.60 -3.51
N SER A 297 10.49 5.44 -3.00
CA SER A 297 10.32 6.89 -3.09
C SER A 297 10.35 7.36 -4.56
N PRO A 298 9.77 8.53 -4.88
CA PRO A 298 9.72 9.04 -6.26
C PRO A 298 11.11 9.19 -6.92
N ASP A 299 12.14 9.44 -6.10
CA ASP A 299 13.54 9.52 -6.53
C ASP A 299 14.25 8.15 -6.59
N GLY A 300 13.56 7.07 -6.27
CA GLY A 300 14.10 5.71 -6.24
C GLY A 300 15.15 5.45 -5.16
N ALA A 301 15.49 6.45 -4.35
CA ALA A 301 16.60 6.37 -3.39
C ALA A 301 16.23 5.66 -2.08
N ARG A 302 14.94 5.47 -1.80
CA ARG A 302 14.45 4.85 -0.58
C ARG A 302 13.35 3.85 -0.85
N LEU A 303 13.19 2.91 0.08
CA LEU A 303 12.07 1.96 0.11
C LEU A 303 11.32 2.10 1.42
N LEU A 304 10.02 2.30 1.32
CA LEU A 304 9.07 2.35 2.43
C LEU A 304 8.37 1.00 2.53
N THR A 305 8.35 0.42 3.72
CA THR A 305 7.62 -0.83 3.97
C THR A 305 6.60 -0.64 5.09
N THR A 306 5.43 -1.27 4.95
CA THR A 306 4.34 -1.24 5.94
C THR A 306 4.00 -2.68 6.31
N ASP A 307 4.13 -3.05 7.58
CA ASP A 307 3.73 -4.37 8.05
C ASP A 307 2.21 -4.46 8.32
N GLN A 308 1.75 -5.59 8.84
CA GLN A 308 0.33 -5.82 9.16
C GLN A 308 -0.05 -5.46 10.60
N LYS A 309 0.82 -4.76 11.35
CA LYS A 309 0.55 -4.50 12.76
C LYS A 309 0.89 -3.08 13.18
N SER A 310 2.17 -2.72 13.18
CA SER A 310 2.58 -1.51 13.88
C SER A 310 3.93 -0.93 13.46
N GLU A 311 4.57 -1.44 12.43
CA GLU A 311 5.89 -0.97 12.01
C GLU A 311 5.88 -0.50 10.56
N ILE A 312 6.30 0.75 10.36
CA ILE A 312 6.65 1.31 9.07
C ILE A 312 8.16 1.49 9.06
N ARG A 313 8.86 0.99 8.04
CA ARG A 313 10.32 1.09 7.94
C ARG A 313 10.72 1.80 6.68
N VAL A 314 11.78 2.59 6.77
CA VAL A 314 12.42 3.25 5.64
C VAL A 314 13.81 2.67 5.46
N TYR A 315 14.11 2.20 4.27
CA TYR A 315 15.43 1.70 3.88
C TYR A 315 16.08 2.61 2.84
N SER A 316 17.41 2.64 2.81
CA SER A 316 18.16 3.27 1.71
C SER A 316 18.35 2.28 0.56
N ALA A 317 18.15 2.71 -0.67
CA ALA A 317 18.45 1.90 -1.85
C ALA A 317 19.96 1.69 -2.08
N SER A 318 20.82 2.45 -1.39
CA SER A 318 22.26 2.26 -1.40
C SER A 318 22.78 1.32 -0.29
N GLN A 319 21.97 1.08 0.75
CA GLN A 319 22.36 0.26 1.90
C GLN A 319 21.14 -0.46 2.48
N TRP A 320 21.03 -1.76 2.24
CA TRP A 320 19.88 -2.58 2.61
C TRP A 320 20.01 -3.31 3.94
N ASP A 321 21.19 -3.34 4.53
CA ASP A 321 21.51 -4.18 5.72
C ASP A 321 20.67 -3.80 6.94
N CYS A 322 20.32 -2.53 7.08
CA CYS A 322 19.47 -2.04 8.16
C CYS A 322 18.54 -0.93 7.68
N PRO A 323 17.35 -0.77 8.30
CA PRO A 323 16.49 0.36 8.01
C PRO A 323 17.14 1.67 8.47
N LEU A 324 16.99 2.74 7.69
CA LEU A 324 17.34 4.10 8.08
C LEU A 324 16.50 4.56 9.26
N GLY A 325 15.23 4.15 9.28
CA GLY A 325 14.30 4.54 10.31
C GLY A 325 13.14 3.57 10.49
N LEU A 326 12.58 3.61 11.69
CA LEU A 326 11.42 2.84 12.10
C LEU A 326 10.39 3.79 12.71
N ILE A 327 9.19 3.78 12.15
CA ILE A 327 8.04 4.55 12.63
C ILE A 327 7.05 3.58 13.27
N PRO A 328 6.93 3.56 14.60
CA PRO A 328 5.84 2.88 15.27
C PRO A 328 4.53 3.58 14.96
N HIS A 329 3.57 2.86 14.39
CA HIS A 329 2.29 3.42 13.96
C HIS A 329 1.17 2.40 14.09
N PRO A 330 0.00 2.74 14.66
CA PRO A 330 -1.12 1.81 14.77
C PRO A 330 -1.84 1.67 13.42
N HIS A 331 -1.66 0.52 12.76
CA HIS A 331 -2.29 0.18 11.49
C HIS A 331 -2.60 -1.31 11.36
N ARG A 332 -3.09 -1.87 12.44
CA ARG A 332 -3.40 -3.28 12.55
C ARG A 332 -4.24 -3.81 11.37
N HIS A 333 -3.85 -4.94 10.81
CA HIS A 333 -4.62 -5.63 9.81
C HIS A 333 -5.92 -6.21 10.38
N PHE A 334 -7.03 -6.04 9.66
CA PHE A 334 -8.33 -6.60 10.00
C PHE A 334 -9.03 -7.11 8.73
N GLN A 335 -9.58 -8.32 8.79
CA GLN A 335 -10.12 -9.01 7.60
C GLN A 335 -11.24 -8.25 6.85
N HIS A 336 -11.98 -7.40 7.56
CA HIS A 336 -13.05 -6.59 6.97
C HIS A 336 -12.59 -5.20 6.54
N LEU A 337 -11.31 -4.89 6.69
CA LEU A 337 -10.69 -3.64 6.26
C LEU A 337 -9.76 -3.91 5.06
N THR A 338 -9.66 -2.96 4.15
CA THR A 338 -8.58 -2.95 3.16
C THR A 338 -7.25 -2.78 3.90
N PRO A 339 -6.21 -3.57 3.58
CA PRO A 339 -4.92 -3.43 4.23
C PRO A 339 -4.41 -1.99 4.16
N ILE A 340 -4.05 -1.43 5.32
CA ILE A 340 -3.48 -0.08 5.38
C ILE A 340 -2.09 -0.12 4.77
N LYS A 341 -1.83 0.84 3.88
CA LYS A 341 -0.55 1.00 3.19
C LYS A 341 -0.06 2.43 3.38
N ALA A 342 1.18 2.58 3.81
CA ALA A 342 1.85 3.87 3.79
C ALA A 342 2.31 4.18 2.36
N ALA A 343 2.23 5.44 1.96
CA ALA A 343 2.62 5.92 0.64
C ALA A 343 3.54 7.14 0.74
N TRP A 344 4.39 7.34 -0.26
CA TRP A 344 5.20 8.53 -0.40
C TRP A 344 4.40 9.68 -1.00
N HIS A 345 4.70 10.89 -0.53
CA HIS A 345 4.31 12.09 -1.25
C HIS A 345 5.13 12.23 -2.54
N PRO A 346 4.53 12.59 -3.70
CA PRO A 346 5.24 12.57 -4.99
C PRO A 346 6.36 13.59 -5.14
N ARG A 347 6.35 14.68 -4.38
CA ARG A 347 7.31 15.79 -4.50
C ARG A 347 8.15 16.03 -3.26
N TYR A 348 7.65 15.70 -2.09
CA TYR A 348 8.32 15.96 -0.82
C TYR A 348 8.65 14.67 -0.12
N ASN A 349 9.68 14.69 0.70
CA ASN A 349 10.06 13.53 1.50
C ASN A 349 9.11 13.35 2.69
N LEU A 350 7.84 13.11 2.40
CA LEU A 350 6.77 12.90 3.36
C LEU A 350 6.13 11.52 3.12
N ILE A 351 5.70 10.92 4.22
CA ILE A 351 5.01 9.62 4.24
C ILE A 351 3.60 9.86 4.75
N VAL A 352 2.60 9.33 4.05
CA VAL A 352 1.19 9.42 4.44
C VAL A 352 0.64 8.03 4.74
N VAL A 353 -0.12 7.89 5.84
CA VAL A 353 -0.71 6.62 6.26
C VAL A 353 -1.97 6.85 7.08
N GLY A 354 -2.97 5.98 6.92
CA GLY A 354 -4.19 6.01 7.73
C GLY A 354 -4.02 5.30 9.06
N ARG A 355 -4.58 5.88 10.11
CA ARG A 355 -4.51 5.37 11.48
C ARG A 355 -5.67 4.43 11.80
N TYR A 356 -5.34 3.26 12.35
CA TYR A 356 -6.28 2.37 13.01
C TYR A 356 -5.98 2.41 14.51
N PRO A 357 -6.77 3.13 15.34
CA PRO A 357 -6.53 3.25 16.77
C PRO A 357 -6.43 1.87 17.46
N ASP A 358 -5.39 1.69 18.27
CA ASP A 358 -5.20 0.49 19.07
C ASP A 358 -4.92 0.90 20.53
N PRO A 359 -5.83 0.61 21.48
CA PRO A 359 -5.67 0.98 22.90
C PRO A 359 -4.40 0.43 23.55
N ASN A 360 -3.84 -0.66 22.99
CA ASN A 360 -2.62 -1.27 23.49
C ASN A 360 -1.34 -0.68 22.89
N PHE A 361 -1.46 0.30 22.00
CA PHE A 361 -0.32 0.93 21.38
C PHE A 361 0.14 2.13 22.21
N LYS A 362 1.40 2.12 22.66
CA LYS A 362 1.95 3.11 23.61
C LYS A 362 1.98 4.56 23.12
N SER A 363 1.84 4.81 21.83
CA SER A 363 1.78 6.16 21.25
C SER A 363 0.37 6.72 21.20
N CYS A 364 -0.61 5.99 21.75
CA CYS A 364 -1.99 6.37 21.71
C CYS A 364 -2.27 7.52 22.66
N THR A 365 -2.88 8.57 22.16
CA THR A 365 -3.49 9.61 22.99
C THR A 365 -4.80 9.09 23.58
N PRO A 366 -5.27 9.61 24.73
CA PRO A 366 -6.54 9.17 25.34
C PRO A 366 -7.76 9.27 24.43
N TYR A 367 -7.69 10.12 23.41
CA TYR A 367 -8.72 10.33 22.39
C TYR A 367 -8.17 10.02 21.01
N GLU A 368 -7.90 8.74 20.75
CA GLU A 368 -7.40 8.35 19.45
C GLU A 368 -8.44 8.54 18.35
N LEU A 369 -8.14 9.52 17.51
CA LEU A 369 -8.91 9.79 16.31
C LEU A 369 -8.42 8.90 15.17
N ARG A 370 -9.32 8.58 14.24
CA ARG A 370 -9.01 7.88 13.00
C ARG A 370 -8.52 8.90 11.98
N THR A 371 -7.27 9.28 12.10
CA THR A 371 -6.62 10.31 11.29
C THR A 371 -5.91 9.73 10.10
N ILE A 372 -5.49 10.60 9.20
CA ILE A 372 -4.45 10.32 8.21
C ILE A 372 -3.20 11.03 8.71
N ASP A 373 -2.18 10.26 9.04
CA ASP A 373 -0.96 10.76 9.64
C ASP A 373 0.09 11.04 8.56
N VAL A 374 0.77 12.16 8.69
CA VAL A 374 1.86 12.57 7.78
C VAL A 374 3.16 12.63 8.57
N PHE A 375 4.17 11.90 8.10
CA PHE A 375 5.48 11.82 8.72
C PHE A 375 6.54 12.41 7.81
N ASP A 376 7.58 12.99 8.40
CA ASP A 376 8.81 13.34 7.66
C ASP A 376 9.63 12.08 7.39
N GLY A 377 9.93 11.83 6.12
CA GLY A 377 10.66 10.65 5.67
C GLY A 377 12.14 10.62 6.05
N ASN A 378 12.71 11.72 6.56
CA ASN A 378 14.08 11.75 7.07
C ASN A 378 14.15 11.39 8.55
N SER A 379 13.29 12.00 9.36
CA SER A 379 13.33 11.89 10.82
C SER A 379 12.31 10.91 11.40
N GLY A 380 11.33 10.48 10.60
CA GLY A 380 10.20 9.67 11.06
C GLY A 380 9.27 10.37 12.03
N LYS A 381 9.42 11.68 12.21
CA LYS A 381 8.55 12.48 13.09
C LYS A 381 7.21 12.73 12.44
N MET A 382 6.16 12.65 13.23
CA MET A 382 4.83 13.05 12.80
C MET A 382 4.77 14.57 12.63
N MET A 383 4.36 15.03 11.45
CA MET A 383 4.31 16.43 11.07
C MET A 383 2.91 17.00 11.20
N CYS A 384 1.90 16.28 10.72
CA CYS A 384 0.49 16.69 10.86
C CYS A 384 -0.44 15.48 10.81
N GLN A 385 -1.70 15.71 11.19
CA GLN A 385 -2.79 14.74 11.15
C GLN A 385 -3.99 15.36 10.45
N LEU A 386 -4.46 14.75 9.37
CA LEU A 386 -5.68 15.14 8.69
C LEU A 386 -6.86 14.42 9.34
N TYR A 387 -7.89 15.16 9.68
CA TYR A 387 -9.07 14.65 10.36
C TYR A 387 -10.31 15.44 9.92
N ASP A 388 -11.41 14.71 9.74
CA ASP A 388 -12.72 15.30 9.52
C ASP A 388 -13.75 14.66 10.48
N PRO A 389 -14.42 15.46 11.33
CA PRO A 389 -15.40 14.97 12.30
C PRO A 389 -16.58 14.20 11.66
N GLU A 390 -16.98 14.62 10.47
CA GLU A 390 -18.12 14.02 9.74
C GLU A 390 -17.76 12.70 9.04
N SER A 391 -16.47 12.43 8.92
CA SER A 391 -15.94 11.26 8.21
C SER A 391 -15.02 10.45 9.13
N SER A 392 -15.58 9.84 10.17
CA SER A 392 -14.87 9.17 11.26
C SER A 392 -14.46 7.72 10.97
N GLY A 393 -14.37 7.30 9.71
CA GLY A 393 -13.94 5.95 9.32
C GLY A 393 -12.41 5.81 9.27
N ILE A 394 -11.93 4.58 9.04
CA ILE A 394 -10.51 4.29 8.83
C ILE A 394 -10.16 4.47 7.35
N SER A 395 -9.23 5.38 7.05
CA SER A 395 -8.70 5.58 5.71
C SER A 395 -7.57 4.59 5.42
N SER A 396 -7.85 3.56 4.63
CA SER A 396 -6.90 2.48 4.40
C SER A 396 -5.89 2.78 3.31
N LEU A 397 -6.32 3.47 2.26
CA LEU A 397 -5.48 3.88 1.13
C LEU A 397 -5.45 5.39 1.08
N ASN A 398 -4.27 5.96 0.94
CA ASN A 398 -4.05 7.40 0.94
C ASN A 398 -2.95 7.70 -0.08
N GLU A 399 -3.28 8.40 -1.16
CA GLU A 399 -2.32 8.75 -2.20
C GLU A 399 -2.51 10.19 -2.64
N PHE A 400 -1.41 10.95 -2.72
CA PHE A 400 -1.41 12.26 -3.33
C PHE A 400 -1.42 12.15 -4.85
N ASN A 401 -2.08 13.12 -5.50
CA ASN A 401 -2.04 13.25 -6.95
C ASN A 401 -0.60 13.57 -7.44
N PRO A 402 -0.29 13.41 -8.73
CA PRO A 402 1.07 13.67 -9.24
C PRO A 402 1.58 15.10 -9.01
N MET A 403 0.66 16.08 -8.82
CA MET A 403 1.02 17.45 -8.47
C MET A 403 1.40 17.61 -6.99
N GLY A 404 0.97 16.68 -6.13
CA GLY A 404 1.24 16.68 -4.70
C GLY A 404 0.39 17.67 -3.90
N ASP A 405 -0.71 18.19 -4.46
CA ASP A 405 -1.57 19.21 -3.85
C ASP A 405 -2.97 18.69 -3.48
N THR A 406 -3.28 17.46 -3.86
CA THR A 406 -4.59 16.86 -3.59
C THR A 406 -4.39 15.43 -3.14
N LEU A 407 -5.04 15.03 -2.03
CA LEU A 407 -4.97 13.68 -1.49
C LEU A 407 -6.30 12.96 -1.73
N ALA A 408 -6.24 11.77 -2.32
CA ALA A 408 -7.36 10.84 -2.33
C ALA A 408 -7.22 9.80 -1.23
N SER A 409 -8.32 9.54 -0.53
CA SER A 409 -8.37 8.56 0.55
C SER A 409 -9.54 7.61 0.36
N ALA A 410 -9.32 6.33 0.61
CA ALA A 410 -10.36 5.31 0.62
C ALA A 410 -10.72 4.94 2.06
N MET A 411 -11.94 5.27 2.48
CA MET A 411 -12.51 4.98 3.79
C MET A 411 -13.69 4.02 3.64
N GLY A 412 -13.43 2.72 3.72
CA GLY A 412 -14.42 1.70 3.42
C GLY A 412 -14.88 1.79 1.97
N TYR A 413 -16.16 2.10 1.72
CA TYR A 413 -16.71 2.33 0.38
C TYR A 413 -16.76 3.82 0.00
N HIS A 414 -16.36 4.71 0.89
CA HIS A 414 -16.25 6.14 0.61
C HIS A 414 -14.88 6.48 0.03
N ILE A 415 -14.89 7.36 -0.95
CA ILE A 415 -13.71 7.99 -1.53
C ILE A 415 -13.77 9.46 -1.15
N LEU A 416 -12.71 9.95 -0.53
CA LEU A 416 -12.58 11.31 -0.03
C LEU A 416 -11.48 12.02 -0.80
N ILE A 417 -11.76 13.21 -1.31
CA ILE A 417 -10.77 14.09 -1.93
C ILE A 417 -10.50 15.23 -0.97
N TRP A 418 -9.24 15.32 -0.53
CA TRP A 418 -8.75 16.34 0.37
C TRP A 418 -7.94 17.37 -0.41
N SER A 419 -8.20 18.63 -0.19
CA SER A 419 -7.45 19.74 -0.78
C SER A 419 -7.44 20.92 0.19
N GLN A 420 -6.58 21.88 -0.09
CA GLN A 420 -6.61 23.17 0.60
C GLN A 420 -7.97 23.82 0.36
N GLU A 421 -8.57 24.35 1.42
CA GLU A 421 -9.75 25.19 1.31
C GLU A 421 -9.38 26.46 0.55
N GLU A 422 -9.79 26.56 -0.72
CA GLU A 422 -9.68 27.81 -1.44
C GLU A 422 -10.50 28.85 -0.70
N ALA A 423 -9.85 29.97 -0.35
CA ALA A 423 -10.55 31.12 0.18
C ALA A 423 -11.63 31.50 -0.83
N ARG A 424 -12.88 31.05 -0.57
CA ARG A 424 -14.04 31.42 -1.39
C ARG A 424 -14.06 32.93 -1.41
N THR A 425 -13.55 33.53 -2.47
CA THR A 425 -13.78 34.92 -2.78
C THR A 425 -15.30 35.10 -2.75
N ARG A 426 -15.79 35.70 -1.68
CA ARG A 426 -17.18 36.13 -1.54
C ARG A 426 -17.45 37.02 -2.74
N LYS A 427 -18.11 36.48 -3.76
CA LYS A 427 -18.78 37.26 -4.79
C LYS A 427 -20.11 37.73 -4.24
#